data_ff69d40abf1a4bb2ebccd4bb6ab57f8e
#
_entry.id   ff69d40abf1a4bb2ebccd4bb6ab57f8e
#
_cell.length_a   1.000
_cell.length_b   1.000
_cell.length_c   1.000
_cell.angle_alpha   90.00
_cell.angle_beta   90.00
_cell.angle_gamma   90.00
#
_symmetry.space_group_name_H-M   'P 1'
#
loop_
_entity.id
_entity.type
_entity.pdbx_description
1 polymer ?
#
loop_
_entity_poly.entity_id
_entity_poly.type
_entity_poly.pdbx_seq_one_letter_code
_entity_poly.pdbx_strand_id
1 'polypeptide(L)'
;MRYEMKFLLTLSALLAGTLLTAAPTLYVDNLKGSDANDGSREKPLASIERACKLVKTGGRIEVADTGTPYSLPYGGPGRERGLRLLTGGTADSPLVVEGNGAVVSGLAVIPAEAWSKEADGVYSLPFDPMSNFFRRDMSKNYWLPGTQIWFVDGKAAPNLLDRETLEKTPNGFWWNKKERKVLYRLPEGRQLSDLKIELPANYGFYIHRDHTIVRNFTVMFSWNDGFDAAETPKSAMYLNCLAYNNCGQGMSIHDASSVYYQDCGAVNCASSAVCNVGQSNGVYKRCVLIDSTFEAAVFLNNDSSALFEECLIADAEPAELVWQRGRSKITFSNCVLIGNGKNNLAMLEAGALSFFGCTMRNGTGFLSLEPRSATGSLSVEKSLLRGFARYYVKLPDQPAALRVNLAGNRYAPNAGHWYKGKSEVPGTSPALTALKLDRGSKAEEFRLTGRKSSENPGAPGRRSQRIGAQLPEPVWQIYDRLKNYQATPAGIVKKGAVLK
;
A
#
# COMPACT_ATOMS: atom_id res chain seq x y z
N MET A 1 -6.17 -11.92 22.08
CA MET A 1 -5.11 -12.64 22.81
C MET A 1 -5.08 -14.16 22.56
N ARG A 2 -6.19 -14.92 22.63
CA ARG A 2 -6.12 -16.39 22.37
C ARG A 2 -5.98 -16.81 20.89
N TYR A 3 -6.33 -15.97 19.92
CA TYR A 3 -6.16 -16.25 18.49
C TYR A 3 -4.72 -16.02 18.01
N GLU A 4 -4.01 -15.04 18.57
CA GLU A 4 -2.62 -14.72 18.23
C GLU A 4 -1.65 -15.86 18.60
N MET A 5 -1.89 -16.53 19.74
CA MET A 5 -1.05 -17.61 20.20
C MET A 5 -1.14 -18.87 19.31
N LYS A 6 -2.28 -19.11 18.67
CA LYS A 6 -2.44 -20.25 17.74
C LYS A 6 -1.71 -20.01 16.42
N PHE A 7 -1.71 -18.76 15.91
CA PHE A 7 -1.03 -18.40 14.67
C PHE A 7 0.50 -18.43 14.82
N LEU A 8 1.02 -17.94 15.95
CA LEU A 8 2.46 -17.96 16.27
C LEU A 8 2.99 -19.38 16.56
N LEU A 9 2.19 -20.25 17.18
CA LEU A 9 2.57 -21.65 17.43
C LEU A 9 2.64 -22.48 16.13
N THR A 10 1.84 -22.17 15.12
CA THR A 10 1.93 -22.82 13.81
C THR A 10 3.19 -22.39 13.05
N LEU A 11 3.67 -21.17 13.25
CA LEU A 11 4.88 -20.65 12.59
C LEU A 11 6.17 -21.30 13.16
N SER A 12 6.20 -21.65 14.43
CA SER A 12 7.36 -22.28 15.09
C SER A 12 7.53 -23.76 14.71
N ALA A 13 6.47 -24.46 14.34
CA ALA A 13 6.49 -25.86 13.92
C ALA A 13 7.02 -26.07 12.50
N LEU A 14 7.04 -25.03 11.65
CA LEU A 14 7.52 -25.07 10.27
C LEU A 14 9.06 -25.20 10.12
N LEU A 15 9.80 -25.18 11.23
CA LEU A 15 11.27 -25.27 11.24
C LEU A 15 11.81 -26.66 11.62
N ALA A 16 10.96 -27.60 12.00
CA ALA A 16 11.37 -28.97 12.32
C ALA A 16 11.28 -29.87 11.07
N GLY A 17 12.44 -30.21 10.52
CA GLY A 17 12.57 -30.98 9.29
C GLY A 17 11.98 -32.41 9.37
N THR A 18 10.95 -32.64 8.57
CA THR A 18 10.61 -33.96 8.08
C THR A 18 11.08 -34.09 6.63
N LEU A 19 11.69 -35.20 6.28
CA LEU A 19 12.02 -35.58 4.90
C LEU A 19 10.72 -35.78 4.11
N LEU A 20 10.08 -34.67 3.76
CA LEU A 20 9.02 -34.66 2.76
C LEU A 20 9.71 -34.78 1.38
N THR A 21 9.26 -35.68 0.53
CA THR A 21 9.59 -35.64 -0.89
C THR A 21 9.42 -34.22 -1.37
N ALA A 22 10.52 -33.60 -1.82
CA ALA A 22 10.53 -32.21 -2.20
C ALA A 22 9.40 -31.95 -3.20
N ALA A 23 8.49 -31.06 -2.83
CA ALA A 23 7.40 -30.68 -3.72
C ALA A 23 7.99 -30.17 -5.06
N PRO A 24 7.35 -30.44 -6.21
CA PRO A 24 7.92 -30.12 -7.51
C PRO A 24 8.18 -28.62 -7.60
N THR A 25 9.40 -28.25 -8.00
CA THR A 25 9.81 -26.85 -8.20
C THR A 25 9.75 -26.52 -9.69
N LEU A 26 9.07 -25.40 -10.01
CA LEU A 26 9.08 -24.81 -11.34
C LEU A 26 10.04 -23.61 -11.35
N TYR A 27 10.92 -23.57 -12.32
CA TYR A 27 11.86 -22.45 -12.52
C TYR A 27 11.36 -21.52 -13.62
N VAL A 28 11.52 -20.20 -13.40
CA VAL A 28 11.08 -19.15 -14.31
C VAL A 28 12.23 -18.18 -14.58
N ASP A 29 12.50 -17.92 -15.85
CA ASP A 29 13.53 -16.98 -16.31
C ASP A 29 13.02 -16.30 -17.60
N ASN A 30 12.75 -15.00 -17.56
CA ASN A 30 12.18 -14.27 -18.70
C ASN A 30 13.17 -13.98 -19.83
N LEU A 31 14.46 -14.26 -19.65
CA LEU A 31 15.48 -14.10 -20.70
C LEU A 31 15.88 -15.41 -21.35
N LYS A 32 15.87 -16.53 -20.59
CA LYS A 32 16.35 -17.83 -21.06
C LYS A 32 15.23 -18.85 -21.18
N GLY A 33 14.08 -18.60 -20.57
CA GLY A 33 12.96 -19.52 -20.51
C GLY A 33 12.09 -19.50 -21.76
N SER A 34 11.20 -20.51 -21.82
CA SER A 34 10.12 -20.59 -22.80
C SER A 34 8.89 -21.21 -22.13
N ASP A 35 7.70 -20.68 -22.37
CA ASP A 35 6.45 -21.23 -21.82
C ASP A 35 6.04 -22.58 -22.44
N ALA A 36 6.79 -23.04 -23.45
CA ALA A 36 6.73 -24.40 -24.00
C ALA A 36 7.57 -25.43 -23.22
N ASN A 37 8.47 -24.96 -22.35
CA ASN A 37 9.33 -25.81 -21.51
C ASN A 37 8.54 -26.49 -20.37
N ASP A 38 9.16 -27.44 -19.72
CA ASP A 38 8.60 -28.22 -18.61
C ASP A 38 8.74 -27.49 -17.24
N GLY A 39 9.52 -26.41 -17.16
CA GLY A 39 9.80 -25.69 -15.93
C GLY A 39 10.89 -26.28 -15.07
N SER A 40 11.66 -27.26 -15.56
CA SER A 40 12.87 -27.72 -14.87
C SER A 40 13.94 -26.63 -14.84
N ARG A 41 14.98 -26.80 -14.01
CA ARG A 41 16.08 -25.82 -13.91
C ARG A 41 16.79 -25.63 -15.23
N GLU A 42 16.95 -26.68 -16.01
CA GLU A 42 17.61 -26.73 -17.32
C GLU A 42 16.72 -26.15 -18.44
N LYS A 43 15.39 -26.23 -18.26
CA LYS A 43 14.38 -25.75 -19.21
C LYS A 43 13.32 -24.87 -18.49
N PRO A 44 13.71 -23.68 -18.03
CA PRO A 44 12.78 -22.82 -17.28
C PRO A 44 11.63 -22.31 -18.14
N LEU A 45 10.54 -21.94 -17.50
CA LEU A 45 9.44 -21.20 -18.11
C LEU A 45 9.85 -19.74 -18.35
N ALA A 46 9.23 -19.08 -19.32
CA ALA A 46 9.47 -17.66 -19.56
C ALA A 46 8.62 -16.75 -18.64
N SER A 47 7.42 -17.18 -18.28
CA SER A 47 6.48 -16.33 -17.54
C SER A 47 6.08 -16.91 -16.19
N ILE A 48 5.93 -16.01 -15.20
CA ILE A 48 5.38 -16.36 -13.88
C ILE A 48 3.92 -16.82 -14.02
N GLU A 49 3.15 -16.22 -14.94
CA GLU A 49 1.77 -16.62 -15.20
C GLU A 49 1.66 -18.08 -15.60
N ARG A 50 2.55 -18.56 -16.47
CA ARG A 50 2.59 -19.98 -16.87
C ARG A 50 2.91 -20.87 -15.69
N ALA A 51 3.87 -20.49 -14.86
CA ALA A 51 4.22 -21.23 -13.66
C ALA A 51 3.04 -21.31 -12.68
N CYS A 52 2.32 -20.21 -12.45
CA CYS A 52 1.11 -20.18 -11.61
C CYS A 52 0.02 -21.16 -12.10
N LYS A 53 -0.10 -21.35 -13.41
CA LYS A 53 -1.05 -22.30 -14.02
C LYS A 53 -0.61 -23.77 -13.90
N LEU A 54 0.68 -24.04 -13.82
CA LEU A 54 1.24 -25.39 -13.81
C LEU A 54 1.55 -25.92 -12.41
N VAL A 55 1.82 -25.04 -11.45
CA VAL A 55 2.22 -25.43 -10.11
C VAL A 55 1.15 -26.29 -9.44
N LYS A 56 1.60 -27.34 -8.75
CA LYS A 56 0.73 -28.25 -7.99
C LYS A 56 0.63 -27.81 -6.53
N THR A 57 -0.37 -28.33 -5.83
CA THR A 57 -0.56 -28.11 -4.40
C THR A 57 0.73 -28.38 -3.62
N GLY A 58 1.14 -27.44 -2.78
CA GLY A 58 2.37 -27.53 -2.00
C GLY A 58 3.66 -27.43 -2.81
N GLY A 59 3.57 -27.07 -4.10
CA GLY A 59 4.71 -26.89 -4.98
C GLY A 59 5.50 -25.61 -4.74
N ARG A 60 6.52 -25.41 -5.56
CA ARG A 60 7.39 -24.25 -5.47
C ARG A 60 7.58 -23.62 -6.85
N ILE A 61 7.57 -22.30 -6.91
CA ILE A 61 7.98 -21.52 -8.09
C ILE A 61 9.21 -20.70 -7.69
N GLU A 62 10.30 -20.88 -8.42
CA GLU A 62 11.56 -20.13 -8.29
C GLU A 62 11.71 -19.19 -9.49
N VAL A 63 11.65 -17.89 -9.24
CA VAL A 63 11.77 -16.86 -10.27
C VAL A 63 13.16 -16.26 -10.23
N ALA A 64 13.85 -16.23 -11.36
CA ALA A 64 15.16 -15.61 -11.47
C ALA A 64 15.03 -14.08 -11.42
N ASP A 65 15.88 -13.41 -10.63
CA ASP A 65 16.12 -11.97 -10.80
C ASP A 65 17.06 -11.76 -11.99
N THR A 66 16.48 -11.43 -13.13
CA THR A 66 17.22 -11.22 -14.39
C THR A 66 17.62 -9.77 -14.60
N GLY A 67 17.23 -8.87 -13.68
CA GLY A 67 17.35 -7.42 -13.87
C GLY A 67 16.36 -6.84 -14.88
N THR A 68 15.59 -7.68 -15.58
CA THR A 68 14.53 -7.26 -16.51
C THR A 68 13.17 -7.56 -15.89
N PRO A 69 12.25 -6.58 -15.81
CA PRO A 69 10.95 -6.83 -15.22
C PRO A 69 10.15 -7.92 -15.97
N TYR A 70 9.45 -8.75 -15.20
CA TYR A 70 8.44 -9.66 -15.72
C TYR A 70 7.16 -8.88 -15.98
N SER A 71 6.65 -8.93 -17.20
CA SER A 71 5.40 -8.29 -17.60
C SER A 71 4.51 -9.26 -18.37
N LEU A 72 3.22 -9.03 -18.34
CA LEU A 72 2.26 -9.77 -19.13
C LEU A 72 1.93 -8.98 -20.41
N PRO A 73 1.69 -9.64 -21.54
CA PRO A 73 1.27 -8.96 -22.74
C PRO A 73 -0.11 -8.30 -22.56
N TYR A 74 -0.38 -7.27 -23.36
CA TYR A 74 -1.70 -6.63 -23.40
C TYR A 74 -2.79 -7.63 -23.80
N GLY A 75 -3.79 -7.77 -22.96
CA GLY A 75 -4.89 -8.72 -23.16
C GLY A 75 -6.05 -8.19 -24.01
N GLY A 76 -6.06 -6.87 -24.26
CA GLY A 76 -7.19 -6.15 -24.86
C GLY A 76 -8.02 -5.42 -23.80
N PRO A 77 -8.96 -4.56 -24.23
CA PRO A 77 -9.85 -3.81 -23.32
C PRO A 77 -10.67 -4.75 -22.42
N GLY A 78 -10.71 -4.46 -21.12
CA GLY A 78 -11.47 -5.26 -20.15
C GLY A 78 -10.97 -6.69 -19.96
N ARG A 79 -9.74 -6.98 -20.37
CA ARG A 79 -9.09 -8.30 -20.21
C ARG A 79 -7.82 -8.15 -19.38
N GLU A 80 -7.98 -7.63 -18.20
CA GLU A 80 -6.89 -7.49 -17.25
C GLU A 80 -6.34 -8.87 -16.88
N ARG A 81 -5.03 -9.01 -16.95
CA ARG A 81 -4.30 -10.22 -16.59
C ARG A 81 -3.57 -10.00 -15.29
N GLY A 82 -3.31 -11.07 -14.55
CA GLY A 82 -2.59 -11.00 -13.30
C GLY A 82 -1.99 -12.33 -12.90
N LEU A 83 -1.10 -12.30 -11.94
CA LEU A 83 -0.43 -13.48 -11.40
C LEU A 83 -1.34 -14.16 -10.37
N ARG A 84 -2.33 -14.92 -10.86
CA ARG A 84 -3.35 -15.57 -10.03
C ARG A 84 -2.86 -16.90 -9.49
N LEU A 85 -2.80 -17.01 -8.18
CA LEU A 85 -2.45 -18.24 -7.47
C LEU A 85 -3.74 -18.99 -7.09
N LEU A 86 -4.24 -19.78 -8.05
CA LEU A 86 -5.46 -20.58 -7.91
C LEU A 86 -5.21 -21.93 -7.24
N THR A 87 -3.95 -22.28 -7.01
CA THR A 87 -3.48 -23.44 -6.26
C THR A 87 -2.85 -22.94 -4.98
N GLY A 88 -3.01 -23.67 -3.90
CA GLY A 88 -2.40 -23.38 -2.61
C GLY A 88 -1.57 -24.56 -2.10
N GLY A 89 -1.39 -24.61 -0.80
CA GLY A 89 -0.69 -25.70 -0.12
C GLY A 89 -1.50 -26.29 1.03
N THR A 90 -0.79 -26.91 1.94
CA THR A 90 -1.26 -27.31 3.26
C THR A 90 -0.37 -26.67 4.33
N ALA A 91 -0.72 -26.80 5.61
CA ALA A 91 0.09 -26.27 6.70
C ALA A 91 1.53 -26.88 6.70
N ASP A 92 1.64 -28.15 6.36
CA ASP A 92 2.91 -28.87 6.35
C ASP A 92 3.67 -28.75 5.00
N SER A 93 2.97 -28.37 3.93
CA SER A 93 3.51 -28.19 2.59
C SER A 93 2.88 -26.99 1.90
N PRO A 94 3.26 -25.76 2.26
CA PRO A 94 2.72 -24.55 1.63
C PRO A 94 3.19 -24.41 0.19
N LEU A 95 2.36 -23.82 -0.66
CA LEU A 95 2.83 -23.30 -1.95
C LEU A 95 3.76 -22.12 -1.72
N VAL A 96 4.96 -22.16 -2.27
CA VAL A 96 5.93 -21.07 -2.16
C VAL A 96 6.24 -20.48 -3.53
N VAL A 97 6.08 -19.17 -3.67
CA VAL A 97 6.52 -18.41 -4.85
C VAL A 97 7.67 -17.49 -4.42
N GLU A 98 8.87 -17.85 -4.84
CA GLU A 98 10.12 -17.18 -4.50
C GLU A 98 10.58 -16.28 -5.64
N GLY A 99 10.69 -14.97 -5.35
CA GLY A 99 11.06 -13.96 -6.34
C GLY A 99 12.56 -13.70 -6.47
N ASN A 100 13.34 -14.02 -5.43
CA ASN A 100 14.79 -13.76 -5.41
C ASN A 100 15.18 -12.30 -5.70
N GLY A 101 14.27 -11.35 -5.54
CA GLY A 101 14.45 -9.92 -5.89
C GLY A 101 13.82 -9.51 -7.22
N ALA A 102 13.23 -10.43 -7.95
CA ALA A 102 12.61 -10.17 -9.24
C ALA A 102 11.55 -9.06 -9.19
N VAL A 103 11.50 -8.28 -10.26
CA VAL A 103 10.53 -7.21 -10.45
C VAL A 103 9.40 -7.68 -11.37
N VAL A 104 8.16 -7.46 -10.94
CA VAL A 104 6.95 -7.66 -11.74
C VAL A 104 6.40 -6.30 -12.13
N SER A 105 6.14 -6.09 -13.42
CA SER A 105 5.55 -4.86 -13.94
C SER A 105 4.14 -5.11 -14.45
N GLY A 106 3.19 -4.29 -14.01
CA GLY A 106 1.83 -4.24 -14.56
C GLY A 106 1.73 -3.54 -15.90
N LEU A 107 2.82 -2.92 -16.38
CA LEU A 107 2.86 -2.30 -17.71
C LEU A 107 2.73 -3.36 -18.80
N ALA A 108 1.92 -3.05 -19.82
CA ALA A 108 1.90 -3.80 -21.07
C ALA A 108 2.23 -2.88 -22.22
N VAL A 109 2.98 -3.39 -23.18
CA VAL A 109 3.17 -2.71 -24.48
C VAL A 109 1.87 -2.80 -25.25
N ILE A 110 1.34 -1.65 -25.66
CA ILE A 110 0.11 -1.57 -26.41
C ILE A 110 0.46 -1.61 -27.91
N PRO A 111 0.01 -2.64 -28.63
CA PRO A 111 0.33 -2.78 -30.03
C PRO A 111 -0.39 -1.70 -30.89
N ALA A 112 0.26 -1.28 -31.97
CA ALA A 112 -0.25 -0.21 -32.83
C ALA A 112 -1.68 -0.45 -33.34
N GLU A 113 -2.01 -1.70 -33.64
CA GLU A 113 -3.33 -2.14 -34.13
C GLU A 113 -4.45 -2.03 -33.09
N ALA A 114 -4.12 -1.90 -31.82
CA ALA A 114 -5.11 -1.68 -30.75
C ALA A 114 -5.65 -0.24 -30.74
N TRP A 115 -4.96 0.69 -31.40
CA TRP A 115 -5.33 2.10 -31.46
C TRP A 115 -6.21 2.41 -32.65
N SER A 116 -7.25 3.21 -32.44
CA SER A 116 -8.13 3.73 -33.50
C SER A 116 -7.81 5.18 -33.78
N LYS A 117 -7.69 5.56 -35.09
CA LYS A 117 -7.48 6.97 -35.47
C LYS A 117 -8.76 7.76 -35.25
N GLU A 118 -8.71 8.84 -34.48
CA GLU A 118 -9.83 9.75 -34.22
C GLU A 118 -9.79 11.02 -35.09
N ALA A 119 -8.60 11.58 -35.23
CA ALA A 119 -8.32 12.78 -36.01
C ALA A 119 -6.86 12.77 -36.43
N ASP A 120 -6.41 13.81 -37.13
CA ASP A 120 -5.01 13.92 -37.56
C ASP A 120 -4.08 13.93 -36.35
N GLY A 121 -3.24 12.89 -36.27
CA GLY A 121 -2.30 12.68 -35.19
C GLY A 121 -2.91 12.35 -33.80
N VAL A 122 -4.25 12.16 -33.73
CA VAL A 122 -4.93 11.75 -32.50
C VAL A 122 -5.45 10.33 -32.61
N TYR A 123 -5.09 9.49 -31.67
CA TYR A 123 -5.50 8.10 -31.61
C TYR A 123 -6.19 7.80 -30.29
N SER A 124 -7.11 6.85 -30.29
CA SER A 124 -7.82 6.39 -29.09
C SER A 124 -7.65 4.90 -28.85
N LEU A 125 -7.67 4.55 -27.58
CA LEU A 125 -7.69 3.17 -27.11
C LEU A 125 -8.85 3.02 -26.13
N PRO A 126 -9.77 2.04 -26.29
CA PRO A 126 -10.72 1.70 -25.24
C PRO A 126 -9.93 1.33 -23.97
N PHE A 127 -10.17 2.08 -22.93
CA PHE A 127 -9.47 1.91 -21.65
C PHE A 127 -10.39 2.34 -20.52
N ASP A 128 -10.58 1.45 -19.59
CA ASP A 128 -11.33 1.72 -18.39
C ASP A 128 -10.38 1.59 -17.21
N PRO A 129 -9.85 2.72 -16.72
CA PRO A 129 -9.11 2.69 -15.48
C PRO A 129 -10.09 2.24 -14.40
N MET A 130 -9.60 1.48 -13.42
CA MET A 130 -10.44 0.88 -12.38
C MET A 130 -11.50 1.83 -11.84
N SER A 131 -12.74 1.41 -11.91
CA SER A 131 -13.93 2.22 -11.60
C SER A 131 -13.95 2.79 -10.17
N ASN A 132 -13.19 2.22 -9.25
CA ASN A 132 -13.12 2.69 -7.87
C ASN A 132 -12.34 4.00 -7.70
N PHE A 133 -11.36 4.28 -8.56
CA PHE A 133 -10.58 5.52 -8.55
C PHE A 133 -11.40 6.74 -8.96
N PHE A 134 -12.38 6.56 -9.81
CA PHE A 134 -13.08 7.62 -10.50
C PHE A 134 -14.45 7.94 -9.91
N ARG A 135 -14.87 7.24 -8.85
CA ARG A 135 -16.24 7.36 -8.33
C ARG A 135 -16.47 8.58 -7.44
N ARG A 136 -15.45 9.20 -6.84
CA ARG A 136 -15.72 10.17 -5.77
C ARG A 136 -15.79 11.63 -6.17
N ASP A 137 -15.00 12.12 -7.04
CA ASP A 137 -15.11 13.51 -7.51
C ASP A 137 -14.40 13.66 -8.85
N MET A 138 -15.14 13.44 -9.87
CA MET A 138 -14.64 13.46 -11.24
C MET A 138 -14.46 14.87 -11.78
N SER A 139 -14.77 15.92 -11.01
CA SER A 139 -14.46 17.31 -11.33
C SER A 139 -12.99 17.65 -11.09
N LYS A 140 -12.27 16.81 -10.33
CA LYS A 140 -10.83 16.95 -10.14
C LYS A 140 -10.13 15.84 -10.89
N ASN A 141 -9.25 16.19 -11.80
CA ASN A 141 -8.37 15.25 -12.47
C ASN A 141 -7.37 14.70 -11.47
N TYR A 142 -7.65 13.51 -10.95
CA TYR A 142 -6.81 12.85 -9.94
C TYR A 142 -5.54 12.20 -10.48
N TRP A 143 -5.23 12.40 -11.72
CA TRP A 143 -3.89 12.19 -12.23
C TRP A 143 -3.01 13.31 -11.72
N LEU A 144 -2.64 13.23 -10.43
CA LEU A 144 -1.77 14.21 -9.83
C LEU A 144 -0.44 14.27 -10.59
N PRO A 145 0.11 15.47 -10.77
CA PRO A 145 1.47 15.63 -11.25
C PRO A 145 2.42 14.76 -10.39
N GLY A 146 3.02 13.74 -11.00
CA GLY A 146 3.90 12.79 -10.29
C GLY A 146 3.47 11.33 -10.33
N THR A 147 2.19 10.99 -10.53
CA THR A 147 1.74 9.62 -10.82
C THR A 147 1.71 9.38 -12.32
N GLN A 148 2.85 9.50 -12.95
CA GLN A 148 2.97 9.22 -14.38
C GLN A 148 2.92 7.71 -14.59
N ILE A 149 1.87 7.24 -15.23
CA ILE A 149 1.65 5.82 -15.51
C ILE A 149 1.70 5.48 -17.00
N TRP A 150 1.88 6.48 -17.86
CA TRP A 150 1.99 6.31 -19.29
C TRP A 150 3.43 6.52 -19.71
N PHE A 151 3.95 5.61 -20.52
CA PHE A 151 5.31 5.73 -21.02
C PHE A 151 5.33 5.61 -22.54
N VAL A 152 6.14 6.44 -23.16
CA VAL A 152 6.46 6.36 -24.60
C VAL A 152 7.96 6.26 -24.71
N ASP A 153 8.45 5.20 -25.35
CA ASP A 153 9.89 4.91 -25.49
C ASP A 153 10.64 4.98 -24.15
N GLY A 154 10.03 4.42 -23.10
CA GLY A 154 10.56 4.37 -21.74
C GLY A 154 10.52 5.70 -20.97
N LYS A 155 10.02 6.78 -21.56
CA LYS A 155 9.90 8.10 -20.92
C LYS A 155 8.46 8.33 -20.48
N ALA A 156 8.32 8.87 -19.28
CA ALA A 156 7.02 9.27 -18.77
C ALA A 156 6.36 10.31 -19.68
N ALA A 157 5.12 10.08 -20.05
CA ALA A 157 4.36 10.92 -20.97
C ALA A 157 3.43 11.87 -20.20
N PRO A 158 3.17 13.09 -20.71
CA PRO A 158 2.27 14.03 -20.09
C PRO A 158 0.84 13.48 -20.01
N ASN A 159 0.24 13.58 -18.83
CA ASN A 159 -1.16 13.30 -18.61
C ASN A 159 -1.94 14.61 -18.59
N LEU A 160 -2.89 14.76 -19.50
CA LEU A 160 -3.55 16.03 -19.80
C LEU A 160 -4.99 16.02 -19.31
N LEU A 161 -5.56 17.21 -19.17
CA LEU A 161 -6.86 17.42 -18.55
C LEU A 161 -8.02 17.44 -19.54
N ASP A 162 -7.74 17.76 -20.81
CA ASP A 162 -8.73 17.97 -21.82
C ASP A 162 -8.18 17.73 -23.23
N ARG A 163 -9.10 17.71 -24.20
CA ARG A 163 -8.79 17.46 -25.61
C ARG A 163 -8.02 18.62 -26.25
N GLU A 164 -8.32 19.85 -25.90
CA GLU A 164 -7.66 21.02 -26.50
C GLU A 164 -6.17 21.04 -26.17
N THR A 165 -5.82 20.74 -24.92
CA THR A 165 -4.42 20.61 -24.48
C THR A 165 -3.75 19.40 -25.14
N LEU A 166 -4.48 18.28 -25.32
CA LEU A 166 -3.96 17.09 -25.99
C LEU A 166 -3.53 17.39 -27.43
N GLU A 167 -4.37 18.09 -28.19
CA GLU A 167 -4.11 18.39 -29.61
C GLU A 167 -2.83 19.21 -29.81
N LYS A 168 -2.41 19.96 -28.79
CA LYS A 168 -1.22 20.81 -28.79
C LYS A 168 0.02 20.15 -28.16
N THR A 169 -0.13 18.96 -27.55
CA THR A 169 0.93 18.33 -26.76
C THR A 169 1.35 16.97 -27.32
N PRO A 170 2.40 16.92 -28.14
CA PRO A 170 2.94 15.65 -28.65
C PRO A 170 3.32 14.71 -27.52
N ASN A 171 3.10 13.42 -27.70
CA ASN A 171 3.24 12.36 -26.68
C ASN A 171 2.30 12.52 -25.46
N GLY A 172 1.36 13.45 -25.50
CA GLY A 172 0.39 13.62 -24.42
C GLY A 172 -0.70 12.55 -24.45
N PHE A 173 -1.21 12.24 -23.27
CA PHE A 173 -2.37 11.37 -23.07
C PHE A 173 -3.49 12.14 -22.37
N TRP A 174 -4.70 11.86 -22.77
CA TRP A 174 -5.91 12.34 -22.11
C TRP A 174 -6.92 11.21 -21.97
N TRP A 175 -7.41 10.98 -20.76
CA TRP A 175 -8.49 10.03 -20.55
C TRP A 175 -9.85 10.70 -20.70
N ASN A 176 -10.58 10.31 -21.77
CA ASN A 176 -11.96 10.70 -21.98
C ASN A 176 -12.90 9.78 -21.20
N LYS A 177 -13.30 10.24 -20.02
CA LYS A 177 -14.20 9.53 -19.13
C LYS A 177 -15.54 9.19 -19.76
N LYS A 178 -16.13 10.13 -20.49
CA LYS A 178 -17.46 9.97 -21.08
C LYS A 178 -17.50 8.81 -22.07
N GLU A 179 -16.43 8.64 -22.80
CA GLU A 179 -16.31 7.62 -23.84
C GLU A 179 -15.51 6.40 -23.37
N ARG A 180 -14.98 6.41 -22.11
CA ARG A 180 -14.18 5.34 -21.53
C ARG A 180 -13.02 4.92 -22.42
N LYS A 181 -12.31 5.90 -22.95
CA LYS A 181 -11.13 5.70 -23.77
C LYS A 181 -10.03 6.68 -23.44
N VAL A 182 -8.80 6.24 -23.60
CA VAL A 182 -7.64 7.11 -23.54
C VAL A 182 -7.36 7.62 -24.96
N LEU A 183 -7.04 8.91 -25.08
CA LEU A 183 -6.57 9.52 -26.32
C LEU A 183 -5.08 9.81 -26.20
N TYR A 184 -4.37 9.66 -27.29
CA TYR A 184 -2.94 9.89 -27.41
C TYR A 184 -2.65 10.80 -28.60
N ARG A 185 -1.78 11.80 -28.40
CA ARG A 185 -1.29 12.67 -29.49
C ARG A 185 0.04 12.17 -30.02
N LEU A 186 0.00 11.63 -31.23
CA LEU A 186 1.19 11.18 -31.94
C LEU A 186 2.04 12.40 -32.37
N PRO A 187 3.36 12.39 -32.14
CA PRO A 187 4.26 13.42 -32.67
C PRO A 187 4.25 13.46 -34.21
N GLU A 188 4.45 14.63 -34.75
CA GLU A 188 4.53 14.80 -36.20
C GLU A 188 5.66 13.96 -36.81
N GLY A 189 5.41 13.36 -37.95
CA GLY A 189 6.38 12.52 -38.68
C GLY A 189 6.62 11.15 -38.08
N ARG A 190 5.95 10.76 -36.98
CA ARG A 190 6.05 9.43 -36.39
C ARG A 190 4.84 8.55 -36.74
N GLN A 191 5.03 7.23 -36.61
CA GLN A 191 3.96 6.24 -36.70
C GLN A 191 3.81 5.54 -35.36
N LEU A 192 2.61 5.04 -35.04
CA LEU A 192 2.39 4.29 -33.80
C LEU A 192 3.27 3.05 -33.71
N SER A 193 3.53 2.40 -34.84
CA SER A 193 4.42 1.24 -34.95
C SER A 193 5.88 1.52 -34.56
N ASP A 194 6.28 2.80 -34.60
CA ASP A 194 7.65 3.23 -34.28
C ASP A 194 7.84 3.48 -32.78
N LEU A 195 6.76 3.39 -31.99
CA LEU A 195 6.75 3.78 -30.60
C LEU A 195 6.48 2.58 -29.70
N LYS A 196 7.22 2.50 -28.61
CA LYS A 196 6.89 1.61 -27.50
C LYS A 196 6.00 2.37 -26.51
N ILE A 197 4.69 2.18 -26.62
CA ILE A 197 3.71 2.77 -25.69
C ILE A 197 3.39 1.74 -24.62
N GLU A 198 3.59 2.08 -23.36
CA GLU A 198 3.37 1.21 -22.22
C GLU A 198 2.36 1.81 -21.24
N LEU A 199 1.32 1.04 -20.93
CA LEU A 199 0.28 1.42 -19.98
C LEU A 199 0.13 0.36 -18.87
N PRO A 200 -0.29 0.73 -17.66
CA PRO A 200 -0.75 -0.23 -16.66
C PRO A 200 -1.97 -0.98 -17.19
N ALA A 201 -1.83 -2.25 -17.43
CA ALA A 201 -2.90 -3.09 -18.00
C ALA A 201 -3.01 -4.45 -17.29
N ASN A 202 -2.13 -4.75 -16.35
CA ASN A 202 -2.08 -6.03 -15.67
C ASN A 202 -2.02 -5.85 -14.16
N TYR A 203 -2.57 -6.82 -13.42
CA TYR A 203 -2.48 -6.90 -11.96
C TYR A 203 -1.12 -7.42 -11.50
N GLY A 204 -0.83 -7.21 -10.22
CA GLY A 204 0.25 -7.89 -9.52
C GLY A 204 -0.11 -9.33 -9.12
N PHE A 205 0.26 -9.70 -7.90
CA PHE A 205 -0.06 -11.03 -7.34
C PHE A 205 -1.45 -11.05 -6.71
N TYR A 206 -2.16 -12.17 -6.94
CA TYR A 206 -3.49 -12.41 -6.43
C TYR A 206 -3.58 -13.82 -5.83
N ILE A 207 -3.64 -13.90 -4.49
CA ILE A 207 -3.73 -15.18 -3.77
C ILE A 207 -5.21 -15.53 -3.54
N HIS A 208 -5.60 -16.72 -4.03
CA HIS A 208 -6.96 -17.24 -3.85
C HIS A 208 -7.06 -18.44 -2.91
N ARG A 209 -5.93 -19.03 -2.50
CA ARG A 209 -5.92 -20.31 -1.77
C ARG A 209 -5.05 -20.25 -0.53
N ASP A 210 -5.44 -21.09 0.43
CA ASP A 210 -4.73 -21.24 1.69
C ASP A 210 -3.31 -21.73 1.54
N HIS A 211 -2.50 -21.45 2.57
CA HIS A 211 -1.12 -21.90 2.69
C HIS A 211 -0.26 -21.53 1.46
N THR A 212 -0.42 -20.28 1.03
CA THR A 212 0.32 -19.70 -0.09
C THR A 212 1.24 -18.61 0.42
N ILE A 213 2.53 -18.73 0.08
CA ILE A 213 3.58 -17.77 0.47
C ILE A 213 4.18 -17.18 -0.81
N VAL A 214 4.08 -15.85 -0.95
CA VAL A 214 4.77 -15.07 -1.99
C VAL A 214 5.85 -14.24 -1.31
N ARG A 215 7.09 -14.30 -1.78
CA ARG A 215 8.16 -13.57 -1.13
C ARG A 215 9.25 -13.07 -2.06
N ASN A 216 9.96 -12.02 -1.60
CA ASN A 216 11.12 -11.43 -2.27
C ASN A 216 10.81 -10.88 -3.67
N PHE A 217 9.62 -10.25 -3.84
CA PHE A 217 9.23 -9.59 -5.08
C PHE A 217 9.11 -8.08 -4.92
N THR A 218 9.33 -7.39 -6.01
CA THR A 218 8.84 -6.03 -6.19
C THR A 218 7.77 -6.01 -7.28
N VAL A 219 6.60 -5.40 -6.99
CA VAL A 219 5.51 -5.18 -7.97
C VAL A 219 5.39 -3.69 -8.23
N MET A 220 5.36 -3.31 -9.52
CA MET A 220 5.23 -1.91 -9.92
C MET A 220 4.23 -1.72 -11.04
N PHE A 221 3.61 -0.53 -11.11
CA PHE A 221 2.69 -0.13 -12.16
C PHE A 221 1.56 -1.13 -12.41
N SER A 222 1.12 -1.82 -11.36
CA SER A 222 -0.07 -2.66 -11.47
C SER A 222 -1.29 -1.79 -11.85
N TRP A 223 -2.14 -2.31 -12.73
CA TRP A 223 -3.39 -1.63 -13.11
C TRP A 223 -4.31 -1.41 -11.90
N ASN A 224 -4.28 -2.30 -10.93
CA ASN A 224 -4.95 -2.17 -9.64
C ASN A 224 -3.96 -2.41 -8.50
N ASP A 225 -4.08 -3.54 -7.81
CA ASP A 225 -3.32 -3.85 -6.60
C ASP A 225 -1.97 -4.49 -6.92
N GLY A 226 -0.97 -4.20 -6.09
CA GLY A 226 0.33 -4.84 -6.19
C GLY A 226 0.30 -6.26 -5.64
N PHE A 227 -0.18 -6.41 -4.40
CA PHE A 227 -0.29 -7.70 -3.70
C PHE A 227 -1.69 -7.80 -3.12
N ASP A 228 -2.47 -8.74 -3.61
CA ASP A 228 -3.87 -8.90 -3.25
C ASP A 228 -4.19 -10.32 -2.79
N ALA A 229 -5.21 -10.45 -1.95
CA ALA A 229 -5.82 -11.72 -1.60
C ALA A 229 -7.34 -11.55 -1.48
N ALA A 230 -8.07 -12.42 -2.14
CA ALA A 230 -9.53 -12.38 -2.12
C ALA A 230 -10.14 -13.77 -2.16
N GLU A 231 -11.46 -13.83 -2.10
CA GLU A 231 -12.27 -15.01 -1.83
C GLU A 231 -12.14 -15.43 -0.35
N THR A 232 -11.39 -16.49 -0.03
CA THR A 232 -11.42 -17.04 1.33
C THR A 232 -10.09 -17.54 1.89
N PRO A 233 -8.90 -17.21 1.37
CA PRO A 233 -7.67 -17.72 1.96
C PRO A 233 -7.52 -17.26 3.42
N LYS A 234 -7.22 -18.19 4.33
CA LYS A 234 -7.07 -17.92 5.77
C LYS A 234 -5.62 -17.94 6.24
N SER A 235 -4.69 -18.32 5.37
CA SER A 235 -3.27 -18.48 5.68
C SER A 235 -2.37 -18.07 4.51
N ALA A 236 -2.72 -16.97 3.85
CA ALA A 236 -1.89 -16.35 2.82
C ALA A 236 -0.79 -15.47 3.45
N MET A 237 0.39 -15.44 2.83
CA MET A 237 1.52 -14.67 3.33
C MET A 237 2.26 -13.94 2.20
N TYR A 238 2.61 -12.67 2.46
CA TYR A 238 3.57 -11.90 1.68
C TYR A 238 4.76 -11.52 2.56
N LEU A 239 5.97 -11.90 2.14
CA LEU A 239 7.19 -11.69 2.92
C LEU A 239 8.24 -10.94 2.10
N ASN A 240 8.81 -9.86 2.65
CA ASN A 240 9.82 -9.03 1.97
C ASN A 240 9.40 -8.62 0.55
N CYS A 241 8.16 -8.10 0.42
CA CYS A 241 7.56 -7.68 -0.84
C CYS A 241 7.41 -6.15 -0.88
N LEU A 242 7.71 -5.53 -2.04
CA LEU A 242 7.63 -4.09 -2.22
C LEU A 242 6.69 -3.71 -3.35
N ALA A 243 5.81 -2.75 -3.10
CA ALA A 243 4.84 -2.21 -4.07
C ALA A 243 5.20 -0.76 -4.44
N TYR A 244 5.35 -0.48 -5.73
CA TYR A 244 5.68 0.85 -6.24
C TYR A 244 4.69 1.32 -7.29
N ASN A 245 4.19 2.55 -7.15
CA ASN A 245 3.43 3.23 -8.21
C ASN A 245 2.27 2.40 -8.79
N ASN A 246 1.59 1.59 -7.97
CA ASN A 246 0.42 0.85 -8.42
C ASN A 246 -0.78 1.78 -8.55
N CYS A 247 -1.63 1.55 -9.56
CA CYS A 247 -2.81 2.37 -9.80
C CYS A 247 -3.92 2.15 -8.77
N GLY A 248 -3.91 1.02 -8.07
CA GLY A 248 -4.75 0.70 -6.92
C GLY A 248 -3.99 0.79 -5.61
N GLN A 249 -4.12 -0.25 -4.85
CA GLN A 249 -3.47 -0.39 -3.57
C GLN A 249 -2.08 -1.03 -3.69
N GLY A 250 -1.22 -0.77 -2.69
CA GLY A 250 0.03 -1.52 -2.56
C GLY A 250 -0.21 -2.95 -2.10
N MET A 251 -0.97 -3.08 -1.03
CA MET A 251 -1.37 -4.35 -0.39
C MET A 251 -2.86 -4.32 -0.10
N SER A 252 -3.58 -5.33 -0.54
CA SER A 252 -5.04 -5.38 -0.45
C SER A 252 -5.53 -6.72 0.08
N ILE A 253 -6.62 -6.70 0.85
CA ILE A 253 -7.29 -7.92 1.33
C ILE A 253 -8.79 -7.74 1.19
N HIS A 254 -9.42 -8.67 0.49
CA HIS A 254 -10.84 -8.64 0.20
C HIS A 254 -11.61 -9.82 0.81
N ASP A 255 -12.92 -9.69 0.80
CA ASP A 255 -13.91 -10.71 1.17
C ASP A 255 -13.72 -11.22 2.60
N ALA A 256 -13.50 -12.52 2.79
CA ALA A 256 -13.25 -13.13 4.08
C ALA A 256 -11.81 -13.63 4.26
N SER A 257 -10.88 -13.06 3.50
CA SER A 257 -9.46 -13.49 3.48
C SER A 257 -8.71 -13.09 4.76
N SER A 258 -7.70 -13.87 5.13
CA SER A 258 -6.74 -13.55 6.20
C SER A 258 -5.32 -13.63 5.67
N VAL A 259 -4.57 -12.54 5.82
CA VAL A 259 -3.24 -12.40 5.22
C VAL A 259 -2.24 -11.85 6.23
N TYR A 260 -1.04 -12.39 6.18
CA TYR A 260 0.12 -11.92 6.93
C TYR A 260 1.12 -11.26 5.99
N TYR A 261 1.42 -9.99 6.22
CA TYR A 261 2.47 -9.22 5.55
C TYR A 261 3.62 -8.98 6.53
N GLN A 262 4.83 -9.36 6.16
CA GLN A 262 6.01 -9.10 6.98
C GLN A 262 7.16 -8.57 6.16
N ASP A 263 7.83 -7.54 6.69
CA ASP A 263 8.97 -6.87 6.05
C ASP A 263 8.60 -6.33 4.66
N CYS A 264 7.33 -5.91 4.49
CA CYS A 264 6.79 -5.42 3.22
C CYS A 264 6.75 -3.89 3.18
N GLY A 265 6.68 -3.34 1.97
CA GLY A 265 6.58 -1.90 1.79
C GLY A 265 5.69 -1.49 0.62
N ALA A 266 5.05 -0.32 0.75
CA ALA A 266 4.30 0.29 -0.32
C ALA A 266 4.59 1.79 -0.41
N VAL A 267 4.82 2.27 -1.62
CA VAL A 267 5.10 3.68 -1.89
C VAL A 267 4.40 4.15 -3.15
N ASN A 268 3.84 5.36 -3.08
CA ASN A 268 3.25 6.06 -4.21
C ASN A 268 2.17 5.22 -4.93
N CYS A 269 1.38 4.45 -4.17
CA CYS A 269 0.22 3.75 -4.68
C CYS A 269 -0.96 4.73 -4.76
N ALA A 270 -1.67 4.72 -5.89
CA ALA A 270 -2.60 5.80 -6.20
C ALA A 270 -3.86 5.80 -5.31
N SER A 271 -4.29 4.67 -4.76
CA SER A 271 -5.39 4.61 -3.79
C SER A 271 -4.85 4.64 -2.35
N SER A 272 -4.41 3.53 -1.85
CA SER A 272 -3.84 3.39 -0.51
C SER A 272 -2.64 2.45 -0.51
N ALA A 273 -1.78 2.60 0.50
CA ALA A 273 -0.70 1.63 0.69
C ALA A 273 -1.27 0.29 1.17
N VAL A 274 -2.28 0.34 2.06
CA VAL A 274 -3.02 -0.83 2.56
C VAL A 274 -4.52 -0.60 2.47
N CYS A 275 -5.25 -1.60 1.98
CA CYS A 275 -6.71 -1.63 1.93
C CYS A 275 -7.25 -2.98 2.40
N ASN A 276 -8.10 -2.98 3.45
CA ASN A 276 -8.83 -4.16 3.86
C ASN A 276 -10.34 -3.90 3.78
N VAL A 277 -11.06 -4.74 3.08
CA VAL A 277 -12.51 -4.61 2.91
C VAL A 277 -13.23 -5.95 3.09
N GLY A 278 -14.54 -5.90 3.27
CA GLY A 278 -15.35 -7.09 3.53
C GLY A 278 -15.25 -7.55 4.99
N GLN A 279 -15.01 -8.83 5.20
CA GLN A 279 -14.76 -9.47 6.49
C GLN A 279 -13.28 -9.88 6.62
N SER A 280 -12.40 -9.19 5.92
CA SER A 280 -11.00 -9.53 5.81
C SER A 280 -10.23 -9.24 7.09
N ASN A 281 -9.11 -9.95 7.26
CA ASN A 281 -8.23 -9.80 8.41
C ASN A 281 -6.76 -9.71 7.97
N GLY A 282 -6.07 -8.64 8.34
CA GLY A 282 -4.67 -8.40 8.00
C GLY A 282 -3.77 -8.31 9.23
N VAL A 283 -2.59 -8.91 9.15
CA VAL A 283 -1.50 -8.65 10.10
C VAL A 283 -0.32 -8.09 9.31
N TYR A 284 0.13 -6.92 9.70
CA TYR A 284 1.23 -6.19 9.06
C TYR A 284 2.36 -6.01 10.07
N LYS A 285 3.47 -6.71 9.87
CA LYS A 285 4.61 -6.67 10.78
C LYS A 285 5.83 -6.06 10.12
N ARG A 286 6.41 -5.05 10.76
CA ARG A 286 7.58 -4.33 10.24
C ARG A 286 7.41 -3.82 8.80
N CYS A 287 6.21 -3.34 8.49
CA CYS A 287 5.89 -2.79 7.17
C CYS A 287 6.14 -1.28 7.11
N VAL A 288 6.42 -0.78 5.90
CA VAL A 288 6.61 0.64 5.61
C VAL A 288 5.61 1.10 4.56
N LEU A 289 4.75 2.04 4.92
CA LEU A 289 3.65 2.54 4.11
C LEU A 289 3.80 4.05 3.94
N ILE A 290 4.13 4.50 2.73
CA ILE A 290 4.46 5.91 2.48
C ILE A 290 3.92 6.44 1.16
N ASP A 291 3.72 7.76 1.10
CA ASP A 291 3.40 8.51 -0.11
C ASP A 291 2.17 7.98 -0.87
N SER A 292 1.09 7.59 -0.18
CA SER A 292 -0.20 7.27 -0.83
C SER A 292 -0.88 8.55 -1.30
N THR A 293 -1.52 8.52 -2.49
CA THR A 293 -1.86 9.77 -3.18
C THR A 293 -3.34 10.13 -3.19
N PHE A 294 -4.25 9.23 -2.92
CA PHE A 294 -5.70 9.51 -3.08
C PHE A 294 -6.54 9.28 -1.82
N GLU A 295 -6.51 8.09 -1.25
CA GLU A 295 -7.23 7.78 -0.02
C GLU A 295 -6.31 7.94 1.19
N ALA A 296 -6.36 7.06 2.13
CA ALA A 296 -5.45 7.04 3.28
C ALA A 296 -4.29 6.06 3.01
N ALA A 297 -3.16 6.23 3.68
CA ALA A 297 -2.13 5.18 3.63
C ALA A 297 -2.66 3.85 4.15
N VAL A 298 -3.51 3.89 5.19
CA VAL A 298 -4.23 2.73 5.73
C VAL A 298 -5.73 2.99 5.63
N PHE A 299 -6.43 2.22 4.81
CA PHE A 299 -7.87 2.28 4.62
C PHE A 299 -8.52 0.95 4.96
N LEU A 300 -9.46 0.97 5.90
CA LEU A 300 -10.28 -0.20 6.25
C LEU A 300 -11.76 0.12 6.17
N ASN A 301 -12.56 -0.82 5.66
CA ASN A 301 -14.00 -0.67 5.53
C ASN A 301 -14.77 -1.97 5.86
N ASN A 302 -16.08 -1.86 5.98
CA ASN A 302 -17.03 -2.93 6.32
C ASN A 302 -16.74 -3.53 7.72
N ASP A 303 -16.60 -4.84 7.82
CA ASP A 303 -16.31 -5.58 9.06
C ASP A 303 -14.87 -6.07 9.14
N SER A 304 -13.97 -5.47 8.34
CA SER A 304 -12.57 -5.88 8.25
C SER A 304 -11.77 -5.54 9.52
N SER A 305 -10.64 -6.20 9.69
CA SER A 305 -9.71 -5.93 10.78
C SER A 305 -8.27 -5.91 10.34
N ALA A 306 -7.44 -5.14 11.03
CA ALA A 306 -5.99 -5.13 10.83
C ALA A 306 -5.23 -4.90 12.14
N LEU A 307 -4.11 -5.60 12.26
CA LEU A 307 -3.09 -5.39 13.29
C LEU A 307 -1.80 -4.93 12.60
N PHE A 308 -1.29 -3.77 12.99
CA PHE A 308 0.02 -3.26 12.58
C PHE A 308 0.98 -3.35 13.76
N GLU A 309 2.11 -4.01 13.58
CA GLU A 309 3.15 -4.18 14.58
C GLU A 309 4.49 -3.65 14.06
N GLU A 310 5.13 -2.76 14.81
CA GLU A 310 6.46 -2.22 14.49
C GLU A 310 6.53 -1.58 13.09
N CYS A 311 5.43 -0.96 12.62
CA CYS A 311 5.32 -0.37 11.29
C CYS A 311 5.65 1.12 11.27
N LEU A 312 6.14 1.60 10.13
CA LEU A 312 6.25 3.01 9.78
C LEU A 312 5.18 3.38 8.76
N ILE A 313 4.35 4.36 9.09
CA ILE A 313 3.29 4.87 8.21
C ILE A 313 3.47 6.40 8.11
N ALA A 314 3.66 6.91 6.90
CA ALA A 314 4.00 8.31 6.71
C ALA A 314 3.54 8.90 5.38
N ASP A 315 3.43 10.22 5.35
CA ASP A 315 3.35 11.05 4.14
C ASP A 315 2.21 10.67 3.17
N ALA A 316 0.97 10.47 3.67
CA ALA A 316 -0.20 10.36 2.78
C ALA A 316 -0.65 11.76 2.33
N GLU A 317 -0.83 11.96 1.05
CA GLU A 317 -1.45 13.15 0.47
C GLU A 317 -2.53 12.74 -0.54
N PRO A 318 -3.68 13.38 -0.59
CA PRO A 318 -4.14 14.56 0.17
C PRO A 318 -5.04 14.25 1.37
N ALA A 319 -5.14 13.00 1.80
CA ALA A 319 -6.10 12.54 2.83
C ALA A 319 -5.45 12.34 4.22
N GLU A 320 -6.24 11.84 5.14
CA GLU A 320 -5.77 11.36 6.43
C GLU A 320 -4.83 10.15 6.25
N LEU A 321 -3.89 9.99 7.18
CA LEU A 321 -2.96 8.85 7.13
C LEU A 321 -3.68 7.52 7.38
N VAL A 322 -4.68 7.52 8.27
CA VAL A 322 -5.49 6.34 8.62
C VAL A 322 -6.97 6.66 8.47
N TRP A 323 -7.69 5.86 7.72
CA TRP A 323 -9.13 5.98 7.58
C TRP A 323 -9.85 4.69 7.93
N GLN A 324 -10.55 4.72 9.06
CA GLN A 324 -11.42 3.64 9.52
C GLN A 324 -12.85 3.92 9.09
N ARG A 325 -13.45 3.02 8.31
CA ARG A 325 -14.84 3.08 7.86
C ARG A 325 -15.64 1.86 8.31
N GLY A 326 -16.96 2.03 8.32
CA GLY A 326 -17.89 0.98 8.73
C GLY A 326 -17.58 0.49 10.15
N ARG A 327 -17.69 -0.80 10.38
CA ARG A 327 -17.41 -1.44 11.68
C ARG A 327 -16.00 -2.03 11.77
N SER A 328 -15.14 -1.65 10.87
CA SER A 328 -13.78 -2.18 10.83
C SER A 328 -12.98 -1.85 12.10
N LYS A 329 -11.94 -2.63 12.37
CA LYS A 329 -11.09 -2.50 13.57
C LYS A 329 -9.63 -2.40 13.19
N ILE A 330 -8.97 -1.33 13.61
CA ILE A 330 -7.55 -1.14 13.35
C ILE A 330 -6.80 -1.03 14.66
N THR A 331 -5.77 -1.83 14.82
CA THR A 331 -4.86 -1.78 15.97
C THR A 331 -3.44 -1.52 15.52
N PHE A 332 -2.80 -0.53 16.13
CA PHE A 332 -1.39 -0.23 15.96
C PHE A 332 -0.65 -0.53 17.25
N SER A 333 0.43 -1.31 17.18
CA SER A 333 1.29 -1.66 18.30
C SER A 333 2.74 -1.31 17.96
N ASN A 334 3.37 -0.48 18.79
CA ASN A 334 4.75 -0.04 18.62
C ASN A 334 5.04 0.57 17.22
N CYS A 335 4.07 1.27 16.65
CA CYS A 335 4.18 1.90 15.33
C CYS A 335 4.59 3.37 15.40
N VAL A 336 5.20 3.86 14.32
CA VAL A 336 5.45 5.28 14.09
C VAL A 336 4.52 5.77 12.97
N LEU A 337 3.69 6.76 13.29
CA LEU A 337 2.77 7.38 12.34
C LEU A 337 3.12 8.87 12.18
N ILE A 338 3.36 9.29 10.95
CA ILE A 338 3.81 10.66 10.62
C ILE A 338 2.87 11.24 9.58
N GLY A 339 2.03 12.19 9.98
CA GLY A 339 1.17 12.92 9.06
C GLY A 339 1.93 13.97 8.24
N ASN A 340 1.29 14.52 7.24
CA ASN A 340 1.84 15.55 6.33
C ASN A 340 1.71 16.99 6.88
N GLY A 341 1.13 17.19 8.04
CA GLY A 341 0.87 18.50 8.64
C GLY A 341 -0.36 19.24 8.09
N LYS A 342 -0.96 18.79 7.00
CA LYS A 342 -2.11 19.43 6.34
C LYS A 342 -3.45 18.81 6.74
N ASN A 343 -3.46 17.51 7.03
CA ASN A 343 -4.65 16.72 7.35
C ASN A 343 -4.60 16.18 8.77
N ASN A 344 -5.73 15.63 9.24
CA ASN A 344 -5.72 14.85 10.47
C ASN A 344 -4.90 13.56 10.27
N LEU A 345 -4.33 13.05 11.34
CA LEU A 345 -3.59 11.80 11.25
C LEU A 345 -4.55 10.63 11.04
N ALA A 346 -5.70 10.63 11.71
CA ALA A 346 -6.67 9.55 11.59
C ALA A 346 -8.11 10.05 11.51
N MET A 347 -8.96 9.27 10.85
CA MET A 347 -10.42 9.43 10.81
C MET A 347 -11.11 8.15 11.27
N LEU A 348 -12.08 8.29 12.17
CA LEU A 348 -12.88 7.20 12.71
C LEU A 348 -14.36 7.41 12.35
N GLU A 349 -14.98 6.40 11.77
CA GLU A 349 -16.41 6.38 11.49
C GLU A 349 -17.20 5.66 12.61
N ALA A 350 -17.30 4.35 12.58
CA ALA A 350 -18.16 3.59 13.50
C ALA A 350 -17.51 2.36 14.14
N GLY A 351 -16.29 2.04 13.79
CA GLY A 351 -15.57 0.85 14.27
C GLY A 351 -14.67 1.12 15.46
N ALA A 352 -13.44 0.64 15.38
CA ALA A 352 -12.46 0.80 16.45
C ALA A 352 -11.09 1.20 15.93
N LEU A 353 -10.47 2.18 16.59
CA LEU A 353 -9.06 2.53 16.45
C LEU A 353 -8.36 2.33 17.78
N SER A 354 -7.25 1.61 17.77
CA SER A 354 -6.43 1.37 18.95
C SER A 354 -4.95 1.63 18.65
N PHE A 355 -4.29 2.38 19.53
CA PHE A 355 -2.87 2.70 19.46
C PHE A 355 -2.21 2.33 20.79
N PHE A 356 -1.24 1.44 20.77
CA PHE A 356 -0.50 1.01 21.95
C PHE A 356 1.00 1.18 21.72
N GLY A 357 1.67 1.93 22.58
CA GLY A 357 3.11 2.16 22.49
C GLY A 357 3.57 2.90 21.24
N CYS A 358 2.67 3.65 20.58
CA CYS A 358 2.92 4.30 19.30
C CYS A 358 3.55 5.69 19.44
N THR A 359 4.27 6.13 18.41
CA THR A 359 4.68 7.52 18.22
C THR A 359 3.88 8.13 17.06
N MET A 360 3.09 9.16 17.36
CA MET A 360 2.22 9.83 16.41
C MET A 360 2.56 11.31 16.33
N ARG A 361 2.75 11.83 15.11
CA ARG A 361 3.18 13.22 14.95
C ARG A 361 2.74 13.87 13.64
N ASN A 362 2.76 15.21 13.66
CA ASN A 362 2.73 16.06 12.47
C ASN A 362 1.40 15.98 11.69
N GLY A 363 0.32 16.44 12.30
CA GLY A 363 -0.99 16.57 11.66
C GLY A 363 -1.67 17.89 12.02
N THR A 364 -2.72 18.27 11.29
CA THR A 364 -3.62 19.34 11.71
C THR A 364 -4.31 18.99 13.02
N GLY A 365 -4.79 17.75 13.12
CA GLY A 365 -5.28 17.10 14.32
C GLY A 365 -4.82 15.65 14.39
N PHE A 366 -4.95 15.03 15.56
CA PHE A 366 -4.67 13.60 15.70
C PHE A 366 -5.83 12.78 15.11
N LEU A 367 -7.05 13.03 15.57
CA LEU A 367 -8.24 12.29 15.17
C LEU A 367 -9.40 13.22 14.81
N SER A 368 -10.06 12.94 13.69
CA SER A 368 -11.40 13.44 13.39
C SER A 368 -12.42 12.29 13.43
N LEU A 369 -13.65 12.64 13.79
CA LEU A 369 -14.78 11.73 13.78
C LEU A 369 -15.73 12.11 12.66
N GLU A 370 -16.17 11.14 11.89
CA GLU A 370 -17.25 11.34 10.92
C GLU A 370 -18.56 11.68 11.65
N PRO A 371 -19.26 12.77 11.28
CA PRO A 371 -20.43 13.24 12.02
C PRO A 371 -21.60 12.27 12.08
N ARG A 372 -21.65 11.26 11.21
CA ARG A 372 -22.79 10.37 11.03
C ARG A 372 -22.77 9.11 11.90
N SER A 373 -21.69 8.86 12.63
CA SER A 373 -21.49 7.54 13.24
C SER A 373 -20.81 7.58 14.59
N ALA A 374 -21.48 8.16 15.56
CA ALA A 374 -20.98 8.27 16.94
C ALA A 374 -20.98 6.93 17.74
N THR A 375 -20.77 5.78 17.10
CA THR A 375 -20.84 4.46 17.77
C THR A 375 -19.46 3.78 17.93
N GLY A 376 -18.38 4.42 17.54
CA GLY A 376 -17.03 3.84 17.54
C GLY A 376 -16.32 3.81 18.88
N SER A 377 -15.10 3.27 18.88
CA SER A 377 -14.20 3.31 20.03
C SER A 377 -12.81 3.76 19.63
N LEU A 378 -12.20 4.59 20.48
CA LEU A 378 -10.81 5.02 20.41
C LEU A 378 -10.09 4.59 21.67
N SER A 379 -8.98 3.84 21.52
CA SER A 379 -8.02 3.61 22.62
C SER A 379 -6.65 4.13 22.23
N VAL A 380 -6.02 4.90 23.12
CA VAL A 380 -4.63 5.36 22.97
C VAL A 380 -3.92 5.13 24.29
N GLU A 381 -2.94 4.25 24.30
CA GLU A 381 -2.26 3.84 25.52
C GLU A 381 -0.73 3.87 25.35
N LYS A 382 -0.01 4.36 26.37
CA LYS A 382 1.45 4.39 26.44
C LYS A 382 2.12 5.00 25.22
N SER A 383 1.44 5.93 24.55
CA SER A 383 1.82 6.50 23.26
C SER A 383 2.31 7.93 23.40
N LEU A 384 3.13 8.36 22.43
CA LEU A 384 3.65 9.72 22.31
C LEU A 384 2.92 10.46 21.18
N LEU A 385 2.27 11.57 21.50
CA LEU A 385 1.56 12.44 20.59
C LEU A 385 2.24 13.81 20.54
N ARG A 386 2.68 14.27 19.34
CA ARG A 386 3.34 15.57 19.20
C ARG A 386 3.12 16.22 17.83
N GLY A 387 3.24 17.56 17.79
CA GLY A 387 3.23 18.33 16.53
C GLY A 387 1.86 18.33 15.83
N PHE A 388 0.77 18.34 16.59
CA PHE A 388 -0.58 18.57 16.07
C PHE A 388 -0.93 20.07 16.19
N ALA A 389 -1.26 20.68 15.05
CA ALA A 389 -1.35 22.14 14.97
C ALA A 389 -2.60 22.73 15.64
N ARG A 390 -3.72 22.03 15.65
CA ARG A 390 -5.01 22.54 16.11
C ARG A 390 -5.60 21.80 17.29
N TYR A 391 -5.63 20.46 17.25
CA TYR A 391 -6.27 19.65 18.30
C TYR A 391 -5.72 18.23 18.31
N TYR A 392 -5.94 17.53 19.42
CA TYR A 392 -5.71 16.10 19.47
C TYR A 392 -6.92 15.32 18.92
N VAL A 393 -8.10 15.51 19.53
CA VAL A 393 -9.32 14.81 19.12
C VAL A 393 -10.43 15.82 18.91
N LYS A 394 -11.03 15.83 17.73
CA LYS A 394 -12.25 16.54 17.44
C LYS A 394 -13.45 15.65 17.72
N LEU A 395 -14.13 15.88 18.82
CA LEU A 395 -15.34 15.16 19.20
C LEU A 395 -16.58 15.81 18.60
N PRO A 396 -17.59 15.05 18.16
CA PRO A 396 -18.88 15.57 17.72
C PRO A 396 -19.66 16.17 18.91
N ASP A 397 -20.63 17.05 18.62
CA ASP A 397 -21.47 17.72 19.63
C ASP A 397 -22.33 16.74 20.46
N GLN A 398 -22.62 15.57 19.92
CA GLN A 398 -23.36 14.50 20.62
C GLN A 398 -22.56 13.20 20.63
N PRO A 399 -21.67 13.01 21.60
CA PRO A 399 -20.79 11.82 21.64
C PRO A 399 -21.45 10.59 22.24
N ALA A 400 -22.75 10.46 22.23
CA ALA A 400 -23.50 9.51 23.09
C ALA A 400 -23.07 8.04 22.97
N ALA A 401 -22.33 7.65 21.96
CA ALA A 401 -21.93 6.25 21.74
C ALA A 401 -20.41 6.06 21.48
N LEU A 402 -19.60 7.13 21.45
CA LEU A 402 -18.14 6.99 21.30
C LEU A 402 -17.50 6.64 22.66
N ARG A 403 -16.83 5.50 22.71
CA ARG A 403 -16.00 5.11 23.86
C ARG A 403 -14.57 5.55 23.65
N VAL A 404 -14.04 6.38 24.55
CA VAL A 404 -12.67 6.87 24.51
C VAL A 404 -11.92 6.36 25.73
N ASN A 405 -10.78 5.71 25.49
CA ASN A 405 -9.83 5.29 26.52
C ASN A 405 -8.46 5.91 26.22
N LEU A 406 -7.97 6.77 27.10
CA LEU A 406 -6.64 7.38 27.00
C LEU A 406 -5.89 7.06 28.30
N ALA A 407 -4.76 6.35 28.22
CA ALA A 407 -4.04 5.94 29.41
C ALA A 407 -2.51 5.96 29.22
N GLY A 408 -1.81 6.61 30.15
CA GLY A 408 -0.35 6.59 30.23
C GLY A 408 0.34 7.24 29.04
N ASN A 409 -0.30 8.18 28.35
CA ASN A 409 0.23 8.84 27.16
C ASN A 409 1.13 10.03 27.54
N ARG A 410 1.95 10.46 26.57
CA ARG A 410 2.72 11.70 26.63
C ARG A 410 2.30 12.64 25.51
N TYR A 411 2.05 13.90 25.84
CA TYR A 411 1.64 14.93 24.91
C TYR A 411 2.69 16.04 24.89
N ALA A 412 3.03 16.55 23.70
CA ALA A 412 3.88 17.72 23.58
C ALA A 412 3.12 18.98 24.05
N PRO A 413 3.77 19.87 24.83
CA PRO A 413 3.08 21.00 25.49
C PRO A 413 2.44 22.02 24.54
N ASN A 414 2.91 22.11 23.31
CA ASN A 414 2.43 23.12 22.34
C ASN A 414 1.36 22.57 21.36
N ALA A 415 0.85 21.40 21.58
CA ALA A 415 -0.05 20.79 20.65
C ALA A 415 -1.49 20.91 21.12
N GLY A 416 -2.15 21.88 20.57
CA GLY A 416 -3.58 21.86 20.34
C GLY A 416 -4.49 21.82 21.56
N HIS A 417 -5.74 21.90 21.22
CA HIS A 417 -6.87 21.84 22.15
C HIS A 417 -7.60 20.50 21.98
N TRP A 418 -8.23 20.04 23.06
CA TRP A 418 -9.29 19.07 22.94
C TRP A 418 -10.58 19.81 22.58
N TYR A 419 -11.30 19.37 21.55
CA TYR A 419 -12.57 19.94 21.18
C TYR A 419 -13.70 19.02 21.62
N LYS A 420 -14.69 19.59 22.29
CA LYS A 420 -15.99 18.98 22.50
C LYS A 420 -17.02 19.87 21.81
N GLY A 421 -17.49 19.47 20.64
CA GLY A 421 -18.37 20.28 19.84
C GLY A 421 -17.75 21.64 19.48
N LYS A 422 -18.48 22.74 19.72
CA LYS A 422 -17.98 24.10 19.50
C LYS A 422 -17.10 24.63 20.64
N SER A 423 -16.95 23.90 21.75
CA SER A 423 -16.18 24.31 22.92
C SER A 423 -14.77 23.74 22.87
N GLU A 424 -13.78 24.61 22.94
CA GLU A 424 -12.37 24.24 23.05
C GLU A 424 -12.05 23.80 24.50
N VAL A 425 -11.43 22.64 24.63
CA VAL A 425 -10.89 22.18 25.90
C VAL A 425 -9.37 22.20 25.81
N PRO A 426 -8.66 22.94 26.68
CA PRO A 426 -7.20 22.98 26.66
C PRO A 426 -6.61 21.59 26.73
N GLY A 427 -5.57 21.31 25.92
CA GLY A 427 -4.88 20.04 25.83
C GLY A 427 -3.99 19.70 27.03
N THR A 428 -4.32 20.23 28.22
CA THR A 428 -3.57 19.98 29.45
C THR A 428 -4.13 18.81 30.23
N SER A 429 -3.27 18.07 30.89
CA SER A 429 -3.61 16.92 31.74
C SER A 429 -4.77 17.16 32.72
N PRO A 430 -4.89 18.33 33.40
CA PRO A 430 -6.00 18.61 34.30
C PRO A 430 -7.36 18.64 33.62
N ALA A 431 -7.46 19.21 32.42
CA ALA A 431 -8.73 19.29 31.70
C ALA A 431 -9.20 17.90 31.23
N LEU A 432 -8.28 17.06 30.78
CA LEU A 432 -8.57 15.68 30.37
C LEU A 432 -8.97 14.80 31.55
N THR A 433 -8.31 14.99 32.71
CA THR A 433 -8.65 14.29 33.95
C THR A 433 -10.03 14.71 34.45
N ALA A 434 -10.36 16.02 34.40
CA ALA A 434 -11.68 16.52 34.74
C ALA A 434 -12.82 15.96 33.88
N LEU A 435 -12.52 15.67 32.61
CA LEU A 435 -13.46 15.01 31.69
C LEU A 435 -13.48 13.49 31.84
N LYS A 436 -12.67 12.90 32.73
CA LYS A 436 -12.46 11.45 32.89
C LYS A 436 -12.05 10.73 31.59
N LEU A 437 -11.42 11.46 30.66
CA LEU A 437 -11.00 10.93 29.36
C LEU A 437 -9.61 10.34 29.36
N ASP A 438 -8.75 10.76 30.32
CA ASP A 438 -7.37 10.29 30.40
C ASP A 438 -6.99 9.86 31.82
N ARG A 439 -6.36 8.70 31.94
CA ARG A 439 -5.90 8.15 33.22
C ARG A 439 -4.38 8.03 33.21
N GLY A 440 -3.72 8.89 34.00
CA GLY A 440 -2.27 8.78 34.24
C GLY A 440 -1.36 9.29 33.12
N SER A 441 -1.88 10.07 32.17
CA SER A 441 -1.06 10.75 31.17
C SER A 441 -0.34 11.97 31.73
N LYS A 442 0.86 12.23 31.20
CA LYS A 442 1.68 13.37 31.60
C LYS A 442 1.95 14.28 30.41
N ALA A 443 1.79 15.60 30.63
CA ALA A 443 2.37 16.59 29.73
C ALA A 443 3.87 16.71 30.06
N GLU A 444 4.75 16.45 29.11
CA GLU A 444 6.19 16.67 29.30
C GLU A 444 6.66 17.83 28.44
N GLU A 445 7.41 18.75 29.06
CA GLU A 445 8.19 19.75 28.33
C GLU A 445 9.33 19.09 27.56
N PHE A 446 9.19 18.95 26.27
CA PHE A 446 10.30 18.60 25.39
C PHE A 446 11.09 19.87 25.07
N ARG A 447 12.18 20.12 25.77
CA ARG A 447 13.20 21.06 25.30
C ARG A 447 13.86 20.46 24.07
N LEU A 448 13.56 20.98 22.89
CA LEU A 448 14.35 20.78 21.67
C LEU A 448 15.70 21.48 21.92
N THR A 449 16.68 20.77 22.45
CA THR A 449 18.07 21.22 22.38
C THR A 449 18.44 21.18 20.89
N GLY A 450 18.65 22.37 20.33
CA GLY A 450 18.88 22.59 18.92
C GLY A 450 20.06 21.78 18.37
N ARG A 451 19.75 20.69 17.69
CA ARG A 451 20.57 20.12 16.66
C ARG A 451 19.71 20.04 15.41
N LYS A 452 20.09 20.80 14.38
CA LYS A 452 19.73 20.55 13.00
C LYS A 452 20.33 19.19 12.65
N SER A 453 19.59 18.13 12.90
CA SER A 453 19.90 16.83 12.34
C SER A 453 18.74 16.46 11.45
N SER A 454 19.04 15.88 10.32
CA SER A 454 18.14 15.02 9.56
C SER A 454 17.63 13.95 10.54
N GLU A 455 16.58 14.27 11.30
CA GLU A 455 16.11 13.40 12.37
C GLU A 455 15.43 12.18 11.76
N ASN A 456 16.16 11.10 11.74
CA ASN A 456 15.61 9.76 11.61
C ASN A 456 14.57 9.59 12.72
N PRO A 457 13.27 9.45 12.44
CA PRO A 457 12.21 9.52 13.43
C PRO A 457 12.19 8.35 14.44
N GLY A 458 13.16 7.48 14.42
CA GLY A 458 13.30 6.34 15.34
C GLY A 458 14.73 6.00 15.71
N ALA A 459 15.71 6.85 15.34
CA ALA A 459 17.13 6.55 15.62
C ALA A 459 17.38 6.25 17.12
N PRO A 460 18.17 5.22 17.44
CA PRO A 460 18.44 4.82 18.82
C PRO A 460 19.30 5.87 19.53
N GLY A 461 18.72 6.61 20.43
CA GLY A 461 19.39 7.50 21.36
C GLY A 461 19.16 7.04 22.80
N ARG A 462 20.16 7.17 23.65
CA ARG A 462 20.33 6.72 25.04
C ARG A 462 19.07 6.28 25.82
N ARG A 463 19.19 5.13 26.50
CA ARG A 463 18.20 4.48 27.38
C ARG A 463 17.68 5.40 28.50
N SER A 464 16.60 6.12 28.24
CA SER A 464 15.65 6.55 29.25
C SER A 464 14.37 5.75 29.03
N GLN A 465 13.55 5.51 30.05
CA GLN A 465 12.26 4.82 29.90
C GLN A 465 11.43 5.58 28.85
N ARG A 466 11.42 5.09 27.60
CA ARG A 466 10.82 5.79 26.47
C ARG A 466 9.40 5.30 26.30
N ILE A 467 8.46 6.24 26.33
CA ILE A 467 7.12 6.04 25.82
C ILE A 467 7.14 6.36 24.33
N GLY A 468 6.49 5.53 23.52
CA GLY A 468 6.45 5.61 22.07
C GLY A 468 7.27 4.53 21.36
N ALA A 469 7.04 4.34 20.09
CA ALA A 469 7.62 3.28 19.29
C ALA A 469 9.12 3.52 18.99
N GLN A 470 9.86 2.42 19.01
CA GLN A 470 11.20 2.32 18.43
C GLN A 470 11.13 1.26 17.33
N LEU A 471 11.42 1.66 16.10
CA LEU A 471 11.34 0.74 14.97
C LEU A 471 12.65 -0.04 14.83
N PRO A 472 12.58 -1.35 14.53
CA PRO A 472 13.74 -2.18 14.28
C PRO A 472 14.42 -1.84 12.96
N GLU A 473 15.70 -2.21 12.82
CA GLU A 473 16.54 -1.91 11.67
C GLU A 473 15.91 -2.31 10.31
N PRO A 474 15.27 -3.48 10.14
CA PRO A 474 14.65 -3.84 8.87
C PRO A 474 13.63 -2.82 8.35
N VAL A 475 12.89 -2.14 9.23
CA VAL A 475 11.94 -1.09 8.84
C VAL A 475 12.66 0.09 8.19
N TRP A 476 13.81 0.49 8.71
CA TRP A 476 14.61 1.58 8.15
C TRP A 476 15.22 1.21 6.81
N GLN A 477 15.67 -0.02 6.64
CA GLN A 477 16.18 -0.52 5.36
C GLN A 477 15.08 -0.51 4.28
N ILE A 478 13.86 -0.91 4.62
CA ILE A 478 12.70 -0.82 3.70
C ILE A 478 12.40 0.65 3.38
N TYR A 479 12.36 1.53 4.39
CA TYR A 479 12.12 2.95 4.19
C TYR A 479 13.15 3.58 3.25
N ASP A 480 14.43 3.29 3.44
CA ASP A 480 15.50 3.80 2.59
C ASP A 480 15.37 3.30 1.14
N ARG A 481 14.99 2.04 0.94
CA ARG A 481 14.69 1.52 -0.41
C ARG A 481 13.52 2.27 -1.04
N LEU A 482 12.40 2.43 -0.34
CA LEU A 482 11.22 3.11 -0.87
C LEU A 482 11.46 4.60 -1.17
N LYS A 483 12.24 5.30 -0.33
CA LYS A 483 12.53 6.74 -0.51
C LYS A 483 13.61 7.02 -1.55
N ASN A 484 14.62 6.18 -1.65
CA ASN A 484 15.80 6.43 -2.49
C ASN A 484 15.73 5.80 -3.88
N TYR A 485 14.74 4.96 -4.13
CA TYR A 485 14.53 4.29 -5.41
C TYR A 485 13.19 4.67 -6.02
N GLN A 486 13.07 4.51 -7.32
CA GLN A 486 11.85 4.79 -8.08
C GLN A 486 11.59 3.70 -9.10
N ALA A 487 10.31 3.47 -9.42
CA ALA A 487 9.92 2.59 -10.50
C ALA A 487 10.07 3.27 -11.86
N THR A 488 10.59 2.54 -12.82
CA THR A 488 10.67 2.90 -14.24
C THR A 488 10.25 1.70 -15.09
N PRO A 489 9.93 1.86 -16.38
CA PRO A 489 9.66 0.71 -17.25
C PRO A 489 10.80 -0.32 -17.31
N ALA A 490 12.03 0.13 -17.09
CA ALA A 490 13.22 -0.73 -17.06
C ALA A 490 13.45 -1.42 -15.70
N GLY A 491 12.65 -1.11 -14.67
CA GLY A 491 12.79 -1.69 -13.33
C GLY A 491 12.92 -0.64 -12.24
N ILE A 492 13.45 -1.05 -11.09
CA ILE A 492 13.66 -0.19 -9.92
C ILE A 492 15.05 0.42 -9.97
N VAL A 493 15.11 1.74 -10.04
CA VAL A 493 16.38 2.47 -10.15
C VAL A 493 16.54 3.46 -8.99
N LYS A 494 17.78 3.78 -8.63
CA LYS A 494 18.08 4.80 -7.63
C LYS A 494 17.64 6.18 -8.14
N LYS A 495 16.96 6.98 -7.32
CA LYS A 495 16.55 8.34 -7.66
C LYS A 495 17.78 9.19 -8.02
N GLY A 496 17.69 9.91 -9.14
CA GLY A 496 18.81 10.70 -9.67
C GLY A 496 19.84 9.90 -10.47
N ALA A 497 19.69 8.60 -10.66
CA ALA A 497 20.47 7.84 -11.61
C ALA A 497 20.11 8.27 -13.04
N VAL A 498 21.11 8.63 -13.82
CA VAL A 498 20.92 8.88 -15.26
C VAL A 498 20.73 7.52 -15.92
N LEU A 499 19.55 7.27 -16.45
CA LEU A 499 19.31 6.11 -17.31
C LEU A 499 20.11 6.33 -18.59
N LYS A 500 21.16 5.53 -18.78
CA LYS A 500 21.99 5.54 -20.00
C LYS A 500 21.25 4.88 -21.15
#